data_8b0759eb8eeee01b233b213714e8dcc8
#
_entry.id   8b0759eb8eeee01b233b213714e8dcc8
#
_cell.length_a   1.000
_cell.length_b   1.000
_cell.length_c   1.000
_cell.angle_alpha   90.00
_cell.angle_beta   90.00
_cell.angle_gamma   90.00
#
_symmetry.space_group_name_H-M   'P 1'
#
loop_
_entity.id
_entity.type
_entity.pdbx_description
1 polymer ?
#
loop_
_entity_poly.entity_id
_entity_poly.type
_entity_poly.pdbx_seq_one_letter_code
_entity_poly.pdbx_strand_id
1 'polypeptide(L)'
;MLDAAQVEELVHYEQDGNIVTLTLNRPEKLNAFSDELVMALDARLRQFDAEQEAHLAIITGNGRAFSTGADVHQRQLRSREEFERLGGPQGHGANSGDLFVKAVNWKPVIACAHGYVMGLAVGIVLECDLIVAEAGTQFQITETSRGLGAPKYWGLMHYRQAGAFGTEMALTGRFFTAEEAFEAGAINRVAPKGQHL
;
A
#
# COMPACT_ATOMS: atom_id res chain seq x y z
N MET A 1 11.64 -3.09 -17.95
CA MET A 1 12.18 -3.21 -16.58
C MET A 1 12.73 -1.85 -16.21
N LEU A 2 12.49 -1.41 -14.98
CA LEU A 2 13.12 -0.19 -14.46
C LEU A 2 14.63 -0.43 -14.27
N ASP A 3 15.42 0.60 -14.48
CA ASP A 3 16.81 0.58 -14.05
C ASP A 3 16.96 0.94 -12.56
N ALA A 4 18.16 0.76 -12.00
CA ALA A 4 18.41 0.97 -10.58
C ALA A 4 18.16 2.43 -10.14
N ALA A 5 18.45 3.41 -11.00
CA ALA A 5 18.24 4.82 -10.68
C ALA A 5 16.74 5.16 -10.62
N GLN A 6 15.95 4.62 -11.55
CA GLN A 6 14.50 4.78 -11.55
C GLN A 6 13.83 4.12 -10.32
N VAL A 7 14.34 2.96 -9.89
CA VAL A 7 13.86 2.30 -8.67
C VAL A 7 14.17 3.17 -7.45
N GLU A 8 15.40 3.71 -7.35
CA GLU A 8 15.82 4.59 -6.26
C GLU A 8 15.02 5.89 -6.19
N GLU A 9 14.73 6.49 -7.32
CA GLU A 9 13.92 7.71 -7.41
C GLU A 9 12.50 7.50 -6.88
N LEU A 10 11.89 6.34 -7.19
CA LEU A 10 10.50 6.03 -6.85
C LEU A 10 10.32 5.46 -5.45
N VAL A 11 11.27 4.65 -4.98
CA VAL A 11 11.23 4.05 -3.64
C VAL A 11 12.63 4.10 -3.04
N HIS A 12 12.81 4.97 -2.06
CA HIS A 12 14.05 5.06 -1.31
C HIS A 12 14.22 3.82 -0.43
N TYR A 13 15.44 3.35 -0.33
CA TYR A 13 15.83 2.23 0.51
C TYR A 13 16.91 2.70 1.48
N GLU A 14 16.55 2.82 2.74
CA GLU A 14 17.47 3.22 3.81
C GLU A 14 17.58 2.11 4.84
N GLN A 15 18.80 1.73 5.20
CA GLN A 15 19.05 0.71 6.21
C GLN A 15 19.77 1.33 7.41
N ASP A 16 19.19 1.13 8.59
CA ASP A 16 19.80 1.46 9.87
C ASP A 16 19.85 0.19 10.73
N GLY A 17 21.05 -0.32 10.92
CA GLY A 17 21.27 -1.61 11.55
C GLY A 17 20.50 -2.73 10.81
N ASN A 18 19.57 -3.38 11.52
CA ASN A 18 18.77 -4.49 10.98
C ASN A 18 17.39 -4.05 10.48
N ILE A 19 17.11 -2.75 10.46
CA ILE A 19 15.83 -2.19 10.00
C ILE A 19 16.02 -1.51 8.66
N VAL A 20 15.14 -1.81 7.71
CA VAL A 20 15.07 -1.17 6.41
C VAL A 20 13.83 -0.30 6.35
N THR A 21 13.98 0.95 5.92
CA THR A 21 12.86 1.85 5.62
C THR A 21 12.71 1.98 4.10
N LEU A 22 11.53 1.61 3.62
CA LEU A 22 11.11 1.77 2.22
C LEU A 22 10.16 2.95 2.13
N THR A 23 10.62 4.05 1.53
CA THR A 23 9.83 5.28 1.42
C THR A 23 9.31 5.46 0.01
N LEU A 24 7.98 5.40 -0.16
CA LEU A 24 7.33 5.75 -1.43
C LEU A 24 7.61 7.23 -1.73
N ASN A 25 8.18 7.52 -2.89
CA ASN A 25 8.67 8.85 -3.22
C ASN A 25 8.08 9.41 -4.52
N ARG A 26 6.79 9.68 -4.48
CA ARG A 26 6.04 10.35 -5.54
C ARG A 26 5.07 11.37 -4.93
N PRO A 27 5.58 12.27 -4.04
CA PRO A 27 4.73 13.13 -3.19
C PRO A 27 3.87 14.11 -3.97
N GLU A 28 4.29 14.56 -5.16
CA GLU A 28 3.54 15.44 -6.07
C GLU A 28 2.27 14.79 -6.62
N LYS A 29 2.22 13.45 -6.61
CA LYS A 29 1.05 12.62 -6.96
C LYS A 29 0.46 11.90 -5.75
N LEU A 30 0.75 12.37 -4.52
CA LEU A 30 0.32 11.75 -3.27
C LEU A 30 0.65 10.24 -3.23
N ASN A 31 1.80 9.87 -3.75
CA ASN A 31 2.29 8.50 -3.85
C ASN A 31 1.30 7.54 -4.55
N ALA A 32 0.53 8.03 -5.53
CA ALA A 32 -0.34 7.17 -6.32
C ALA A 32 0.46 6.10 -7.05
N PHE A 33 0.02 4.85 -6.94
CA PHE A 33 0.69 3.68 -7.52
C PHE A 33 0.53 3.63 -9.04
N SER A 34 1.55 4.12 -9.74
CA SER A 34 1.76 3.82 -11.15
C SER A 34 2.30 2.40 -11.33
N ASP A 35 2.38 1.92 -12.57
CA ASP A 35 2.99 0.61 -12.83
C ASP A 35 4.48 0.61 -12.43
N GLU A 36 5.17 1.75 -12.62
CA GLU A 36 6.57 1.92 -12.24
C GLU A 36 6.74 1.90 -10.71
N LEU A 37 5.89 2.61 -9.95
CA LEU A 37 5.97 2.60 -8.48
C LEU A 37 5.72 1.20 -7.91
N VAL A 38 4.78 0.44 -8.51
CA VAL A 38 4.54 -0.96 -8.13
C VAL A 38 5.78 -1.82 -8.40
N MET A 39 6.40 -1.68 -9.59
CA MET A 39 7.61 -2.43 -9.93
C MET A 39 8.79 -2.03 -9.03
N ALA A 40 8.93 -0.76 -8.70
CA ALA A 40 9.97 -0.28 -7.80
C ALA A 40 9.80 -0.84 -6.39
N LEU A 41 8.57 -0.83 -5.84
CA LEU A 41 8.30 -1.40 -4.51
C LEU A 41 8.55 -2.93 -4.50
N ASP A 42 8.13 -3.66 -5.53
CA ASP A 42 8.43 -5.10 -5.66
C ASP A 42 9.95 -5.36 -5.68
N ALA A 43 10.70 -4.56 -6.44
CA ALA A 43 12.16 -4.66 -6.49
C ALA A 43 12.82 -4.42 -5.12
N ARG A 44 12.35 -3.41 -4.37
CA ARG A 44 12.85 -3.11 -3.02
C ARG A 44 12.50 -4.17 -1.99
N LEU A 45 11.29 -4.73 -2.05
CA LEU A 45 10.90 -5.84 -1.18
C LEU A 45 11.76 -7.09 -1.45
N ARG A 46 12.08 -7.38 -2.71
CA ARG A 46 13.01 -8.47 -3.05
C ARG A 46 14.43 -8.19 -2.60
N GLN A 47 14.89 -6.95 -2.71
CA GLN A 47 16.19 -6.53 -2.18
C GLN A 47 16.25 -6.75 -0.67
N PHE A 48 15.23 -6.29 0.06
CA PHE A 48 15.09 -6.48 1.50
C PHE A 48 15.09 -7.97 1.89
N ASP A 49 14.34 -8.79 1.16
CA ASP A 49 14.25 -10.22 1.44
C ASP A 49 15.60 -10.93 1.27
N ALA A 50 16.39 -10.52 0.27
CA ALA A 50 17.71 -11.06 -0.01
C ALA A 50 18.81 -10.53 0.92
N GLU A 51 18.63 -9.36 1.57
CA GLU A 51 19.63 -8.74 2.45
C GLU A 51 19.74 -9.46 3.77
N GLN A 52 20.88 -10.10 4.04
CA GLN A 52 21.05 -10.96 5.23
C GLN A 52 20.99 -10.19 6.55
N GLU A 53 21.52 -8.97 6.59
CA GLU A 53 21.56 -8.15 7.80
C GLU A 53 20.24 -7.42 8.08
N ALA A 54 19.33 -7.38 7.13
CA ALA A 54 18.01 -6.77 7.31
C ALA A 54 17.03 -7.78 7.90
N HIS A 55 16.42 -7.45 9.05
CA HIS A 55 15.48 -8.33 9.74
C HIS A 55 14.04 -7.84 9.68
N LEU A 56 13.81 -6.55 9.44
CA LEU A 56 12.51 -5.90 9.46
C LEU A 56 12.48 -4.82 8.39
N ALA A 57 11.36 -4.69 7.68
CA ALA A 57 11.11 -3.53 6.83
C ALA A 57 9.96 -2.67 7.36
N ILE A 58 10.11 -1.35 7.18
CA ILE A 58 9.07 -0.36 7.37
C ILE A 58 8.72 0.19 5.97
N ILE A 59 7.44 0.27 5.65
CA ILE A 59 6.96 0.97 4.44
C ILE A 59 6.27 2.25 4.89
N THR A 60 6.67 3.37 4.31
CA THR A 60 6.04 4.68 4.53
C THR A 60 5.96 5.48 3.23
N GLY A 61 5.40 6.69 3.27
CA GLY A 61 5.32 7.59 2.13
C GLY A 61 5.99 8.92 2.39
N ASN A 62 6.63 9.50 1.39
CA ASN A 62 7.12 10.87 1.47
C ASN A 62 5.98 11.87 1.27
N GLY A 63 6.05 13.03 1.94
CA GLY A 63 5.08 14.12 1.80
C GLY A 63 3.85 13.95 2.70
N ARG A 64 2.67 14.36 2.21
CA ARG A 64 1.45 14.50 3.02
C ARG A 64 0.49 13.30 2.99
N ALA A 65 0.87 12.22 2.36
CA ALA A 65 0.07 11.01 2.28
C ALA A 65 0.96 9.77 2.18
N PHE A 66 0.53 8.69 2.80
CA PHE A 66 1.11 7.38 2.53
C PHE A 66 0.93 7.03 1.05
N SER A 67 -0.32 6.94 0.58
CA SER A 67 -0.65 6.79 -0.84
C SER A 67 -2.16 6.93 -1.07
N THR A 68 -2.53 7.54 -2.19
CA THR A 68 -3.94 7.66 -2.63
C THR A 68 -4.39 6.50 -3.52
N GLY A 69 -3.65 5.39 -3.53
CA GLY A 69 -4.03 4.18 -4.27
C GLY A 69 -3.55 4.17 -5.71
N ALA A 70 -4.26 3.47 -6.58
CA ALA A 70 -3.85 3.34 -7.97
C ALA A 70 -3.85 4.68 -8.70
N ASP A 71 -2.81 4.95 -9.51
CA ASP A 71 -2.78 6.10 -10.40
C ASP A 71 -3.88 5.96 -11.46
N VAL A 72 -4.94 6.75 -11.28
CA VAL A 72 -6.16 6.67 -12.10
C VAL A 72 -5.85 6.98 -13.57
N HIS A 73 -5.00 7.97 -13.83
CA HIS A 73 -4.69 8.37 -15.20
C HIS A 73 -3.95 7.27 -15.96
N GLN A 74 -2.97 6.67 -15.32
CA GLN A 74 -2.16 5.63 -15.96
C GLN A 74 -2.86 4.27 -15.98
N ARG A 75 -3.62 3.93 -14.93
CA ARG A 75 -4.10 2.56 -14.72
C ARG A 75 -5.57 2.34 -15.04
N GLN A 76 -6.41 3.38 -14.93
CA GLN A 76 -7.87 3.26 -15.10
C GLN A 76 -8.40 3.97 -16.35
N LEU A 77 -7.71 5.00 -16.84
CA LEU A 77 -8.13 5.77 -18.02
C LEU A 77 -7.35 5.37 -19.28
N ARG A 78 -6.89 4.13 -19.35
CA ARG A 78 -6.23 3.58 -20.53
C ARG A 78 -7.17 3.61 -21.73
N SER A 79 -6.63 3.91 -22.90
CA SER A 79 -7.35 3.71 -24.15
C SER A 79 -7.69 2.22 -24.35
N ARG A 80 -8.67 1.92 -25.20
CA ARG A 80 -9.04 0.54 -25.52
C ARG A 80 -7.83 -0.25 -26.05
N GLU A 81 -7.03 0.35 -26.90
CA GLU A 81 -5.82 -0.25 -27.48
C GLU A 81 -4.77 -0.55 -26.40
N GLU A 82 -4.53 0.38 -25.48
CA GLU A 82 -3.64 0.16 -24.33
C GLU A 82 -4.18 -0.92 -23.41
N PHE A 83 -5.51 -0.95 -23.21
CA PHE A 83 -6.13 -1.98 -22.38
C PHE A 83 -5.96 -3.39 -23.01
N GLU A 84 -6.12 -3.52 -24.31
CA GLU A 84 -5.91 -4.78 -25.03
C GLU A 84 -4.43 -5.21 -24.99
N ARG A 85 -3.50 -4.27 -25.08
CA ARG A 85 -2.04 -4.53 -25.05
C ARG A 85 -1.49 -4.80 -23.65
N LEU A 86 -1.90 -4.01 -22.65
CA LEU A 86 -1.34 -4.06 -21.30
C LEU A 86 -2.23 -4.80 -20.29
N GLY A 87 -3.46 -5.11 -20.66
CA GLY A 87 -4.48 -5.65 -19.78
C GLY A 87 -5.21 -4.56 -18.97
N GLY A 88 -6.05 -5.02 -18.03
CA GLY A 88 -6.80 -4.14 -17.14
C GLY A 88 -5.90 -3.30 -16.22
N PRO A 89 -6.48 -2.63 -15.22
CA PRO A 89 -5.75 -1.78 -14.28
C PRO A 89 -4.53 -2.42 -13.61
N GLN A 90 -4.44 -3.73 -13.67
CA GLN A 90 -3.38 -4.54 -13.06
C GLN A 90 -2.43 -5.16 -14.08
N GLY A 91 -2.66 -4.93 -15.38
CA GLY A 91 -1.87 -5.51 -16.46
C GLY A 91 -2.05 -7.03 -16.63
N HIS A 92 -1.51 -7.58 -17.74
CA HIS A 92 -1.45 -9.02 -17.91
C HIS A 92 -0.38 -9.61 -16.99
N GLY A 93 -0.80 -10.38 -15.98
CA GLY A 93 0.08 -11.05 -15.05
C GLY A 93 0.75 -10.14 -14.00
N ALA A 94 0.46 -8.84 -13.99
CA ALA A 94 0.89 -7.91 -12.95
C ALA A 94 -0.29 -7.51 -12.10
N ASN A 95 -0.58 -8.28 -11.06
CA ASN A 95 -1.56 -7.90 -10.07
C ASN A 95 -0.84 -7.12 -8.95
N SER A 96 -0.99 -5.79 -8.95
CA SER A 96 -0.44 -4.96 -7.88
C SER A 96 -1.08 -5.24 -6.52
N GLY A 97 -2.23 -5.91 -6.53
CA GLY A 97 -2.85 -6.42 -5.32
C GLY A 97 -2.16 -7.65 -4.72
N ASP A 98 -1.16 -8.22 -5.38
CA ASP A 98 -0.44 -9.41 -4.94
C ASP A 98 1.05 -9.13 -4.72
N LEU A 99 1.42 -7.90 -4.36
CA LEU A 99 2.81 -7.48 -4.18
C LEU A 99 3.57 -8.41 -3.23
N PHE A 100 2.99 -8.69 -2.08
CA PHE A 100 3.64 -9.54 -1.07
C PHE A 100 3.60 -11.03 -1.43
N VAL A 101 2.60 -11.48 -2.16
CA VAL A 101 2.54 -12.87 -2.65
C VAL A 101 3.61 -13.12 -3.70
N LYS A 102 3.94 -12.11 -4.51
CA LYS A 102 4.99 -12.21 -5.55
C LYS A 102 6.40 -12.00 -5.01
N ALA A 103 6.54 -11.05 -4.08
CA ALA A 103 7.78 -10.83 -3.35
C ALA A 103 7.78 -11.72 -2.11
N VAL A 104 8.08 -12.97 -2.19
CA VAL A 104 8.09 -13.90 -1.04
C VAL A 104 8.89 -13.31 0.12
N ASN A 105 8.23 -12.58 1.01
CA ASN A 105 8.85 -11.99 2.19
C ASN A 105 8.75 -12.94 3.37
N TRP A 106 9.87 -13.45 3.80
CA TRP A 106 10.01 -14.24 5.03
C TRP A 106 10.19 -13.38 6.28
N LYS A 107 10.48 -12.10 6.09
CA LYS A 107 10.79 -11.13 7.14
C LYS A 107 9.59 -10.22 7.37
N PRO A 108 9.33 -9.79 8.61
CA PRO A 108 8.20 -8.93 8.90
C PRO A 108 8.29 -7.57 8.20
N VAL A 109 7.12 -7.07 7.80
CA VAL A 109 6.95 -5.75 7.19
C VAL A 109 5.92 -4.96 7.97
N ILE A 110 6.27 -3.75 8.38
CA ILE A 110 5.39 -2.82 9.09
C ILE A 110 4.97 -1.69 8.15
N ALA A 111 3.67 -1.43 8.05
CA ALA A 111 3.20 -0.20 7.42
C ALA A 111 3.17 0.94 8.44
N CYS A 112 3.87 2.04 8.15
CA CYS A 112 3.79 3.30 8.89
C CYS A 112 3.02 4.32 8.05
N ALA A 113 1.70 4.42 8.29
CA ALA A 113 0.76 5.16 7.49
C ALA A 113 0.47 6.55 8.05
N HIS A 114 0.30 7.54 7.17
CA HIS A 114 -0.09 8.90 7.56
C HIS A 114 -0.90 9.58 6.45
N GLY A 115 -1.62 10.63 6.81
CA GLY A 115 -2.39 11.46 5.89
C GLY A 115 -3.51 10.67 5.21
N TYR A 116 -3.30 10.19 4.00
CA TYR A 116 -4.29 9.44 3.23
C TYR A 116 -3.79 8.05 2.84
N VAL A 117 -4.66 7.05 3.00
CA VAL A 117 -4.48 5.66 2.57
C VAL A 117 -5.73 5.23 1.82
N MET A 118 -5.70 5.17 0.48
CA MET A 118 -6.90 4.98 -0.32
C MET A 118 -6.78 3.82 -1.31
N GLY A 119 -7.89 3.13 -1.53
CA GLY A 119 -8.01 2.09 -2.56
C GLY A 119 -6.89 1.05 -2.48
N LEU A 120 -6.11 0.87 -3.56
CA LEU A 120 -4.99 -0.06 -3.60
C LEU A 120 -4.03 0.06 -2.40
N ALA A 121 -3.79 1.29 -1.89
CA ALA A 121 -2.92 1.50 -0.75
C ALA A 121 -3.48 0.86 0.53
N VAL A 122 -4.80 0.83 0.72
CA VAL A 122 -5.42 0.09 1.83
C VAL A 122 -5.09 -1.39 1.74
N GLY A 123 -5.17 -1.97 0.54
CA GLY A 123 -4.80 -3.37 0.32
C GLY A 123 -3.34 -3.65 0.70
N ILE A 124 -2.42 -2.79 0.27
CA ILE A 124 -0.98 -2.92 0.57
C ILE A 124 -0.73 -2.83 2.09
N VAL A 125 -1.32 -1.83 2.75
CA VAL A 125 -1.20 -1.67 4.21
C VAL A 125 -1.76 -2.87 4.96
N LEU A 126 -2.92 -3.40 4.53
CA LEU A 126 -3.54 -4.59 5.16
C LEU A 126 -2.74 -5.89 4.93
N GLU A 127 -1.89 -5.96 3.91
CA GLU A 127 -0.99 -7.10 3.68
C GLU A 127 0.25 -7.08 4.57
N CYS A 128 0.63 -5.92 5.12
CA CYS A 128 1.74 -5.84 6.06
C CYS A 128 1.42 -6.58 7.36
N ASP A 129 2.43 -7.10 8.03
CA ASP A 129 2.27 -7.85 9.29
C ASP A 129 1.72 -6.97 10.41
N LEU A 130 2.27 -5.77 10.56
CA LEU A 130 1.82 -4.77 11.51
C LEU A 130 1.50 -3.44 10.80
N ILE A 131 0.56 -2.71 11.39
CA ILE A 131 0.13 -1.41 10.89
C ILE A 131 0.17 -0.40 12.04
N VAL A 132 0.98 0.63 11.86
CA VAL A 132 1.00 1.82 12.70
C VAL A 132 0.48 2.98 11.85
N ALA A 133 -0.51 3.71 12.34
CA ALA A 133 -1.00 4.89 11.63
C ALA A 133 -0.88 6.15 12.50
N GLU A 134 -0.55 7.26 11.87
CA GLU A 134 -0.60 8.57 12.53
C GLU A 134 -2.04 8.92 12.90
N ALA A 135 -2.24 9.54 14.04
CA ALA A 135 -3.55 10.03 14.47
C ALA A 135 -4.18 10.95 13.40
N GLY A 136 -5.45 10.69 13.09
CA GLY A 136 -6.20 11.41 12.06
C GLY A 136 -5.94 10.95 10.63
N THR A 137 -5.11 9.92 10.40
CA THR A 137 -4.96 9.31 9.08
C THR A 137 -6.31 8.86 8.53
N GLN A 138 -6.59 9.20 7.28
CA GLN A 138 -7.83 8.90 6.59
C GLN A 138 -7.67 7.71 5.65
N PHE A 139 -8.48 6.69 5.88
CA PHE A 139 -8.55 5.51 5.02
C PHE A 139 -9.82 5.51 4.20
N GLN A 140 -9.79 4.92 3.00
CA GLN A 140 -10.98 4.71 2.18
C GLN A 140 -10.82 3.51 1.25
N ILE A 141 -11.79 2.60 1.27
CA ILE A 141 -11.92 1.53 0.27
C ILE A 141 -12.76 2.10 -0.88
N THR A 142 -12.12 2.43 -2.00
CA THR A 142 -12.73 3.17 -3.12
C THR A 142 -13.32 2.26 -4.20
N GLU A 143 -13.09 0.97 -4.14
CA GLU A 143 -13.34 0.02 -5.22
C GLU A 143 -14.83 -0.09 -5.54
N THR A 144 -15.69 -0.29 -4.55
CA THR A 144 -17.13 -0.46 -4.75
C THR A 144 -17.80 0.78 -5.32
N SER A 145 -17.37 1.99 -4.90
CA SER A 145 -17.86 3.25 -5.47
C SER A 145 -17.50 3.45 -6.94
N ARG A 146 -16.57 2.65 -7.46
CA ARG A 146 -16.11 2.64 -8.86
C ARG A 146 -16.59 1.40 -9.62
N GLY A 147 -17.51 0.61 -9.05
CA GLY A 147 -18.02 -0.61 -9.66
C GLY A 147 -17.03 -1.77 -9.67
N LEU A 148 -15.98 -1.70 -8.83
CA LEU A 148 -14.99 -2.76 -8.67
C LEU A 148 -15.29 -3.58 -7.42
N GLY A 149 -15.01 -4.88 -7.44
CA GLY A 149 -15.06 -5.71 -6.23
C GLY A 149 -13.86 -5.45 -5.32
N ALA A 150 -14.06 -5.63 -4.02
CA ALA A 150 -12.99 -5.51 -3.02
C ALA A 150 -12.83 -6.78 -2.16
N PRO A 151 -12.91 -8.01 -2.73
CA PRO A 151 -12.94 -9.25 -1.95
C PRO A 151 -11.66 -9.45 -1.13
N LYS A 152 -10.53 -8.97 -1.64
CA LYS A 152 -9.24 -9.03 -0.95
C LYS A 152 -9.27 -8.21 0.35
N TYR A 153 -9.77 -6.98 0.30
CA TYR A 153 -9.85 -6.12 1.49
C TYR A 153 -10.80 -6.70 2.53
N TRP A 154 -11.92 -7.26 2.10
CA TRP A 154 -12.81 -8.00 2.99
C TRP A 154 -12.10 -9.17 3.65
N GLY A 155 -11.43 -10.01 2.89
CA GLY A 155 -10.68 -11.16 3.41
C GLY A 155 -9.63 -10.73 4.44
N LEU A 156 -8.84 -9.70 4.14
CA LEU A 156 -7.82 -9.18 5.04
C LEU A 156 -8.40 -8.56 6.32
N MET A 157 -9.50 -7.80 6.20
CA MET A 157 -10.21 -7.25 7.36
C MET A 157 -10.81 -8.36 8.25
N HIS A 158 -11.39 -9.41 7.65
CA HIS A 158 -11.87 -10.56 8.41
C HIS A 158 -10.75 -11.31 9.12
N TYR A 159 -9.62 -11.51 8.45
CA TYR A 159 -8.42 -12.12 9.06
C TYR A 159 -7.93 -11.32 10.27
N ARG A 160 -8.00 -9.98 10.20
CA ARG A 160 -7.66 -9.06 11.30
C ARG A 160 -8.75 -8.89 12.34
N GLN A 161 -9.82 -9.69 12.29
CA GLN A 161 -10.98 -9.65 13.21
C GLN A 161 -11.87 -8.39 13.09
N ALA A 162 -11.65 -7.57 12.08
CA ALA A 162 -12.45 -6.36 11.80
C ALA A 162 -13.55 -6.60 10.74
N GLY A 163 -14.14 -7.79 10.69
CA GLY A 163 -15.02 -8.23 9.61
C GLY A 163 -16.27 -7.39 9.42
N ALA A 164 -17.01 -7.06 10.48
CA ALA A 164 -18.22 -6.23 10.40
C ALA A 164 -17.86 -4.80 9.94
N PHE A 165 -16.84 -4.21 10.55
CA PHE A 165 -16.33 -2.90 10.18
C PHE A 165 -15.82 -2.89 8.74
N GLY A 166 -14.99 -3.86 8.35
CA GLY A 166 -14.47 -3.97 6.99
C GLY A 166 -15.57 -4.13 5.94
N THR A 167 -16.64 -4.87 6.27
CA THR A 167 -17.82 -5.01 5.40
C THR A 167 -18.51 -3.66 5.20
N GLU A 168 -18.75 -2.91 6.27
CA GLU A 168 -19.34 -1.58 6.19
C GLU A 168 -18.49 -0.65 5.34
N MET A 169 -17.17 -0.57 5.60
CA MET A 169 -16.25 0.29 4.86
C MET A 169 -16.19 -0.06 3.37
N ALA A 170 -16.15 -1.36 3.05
CA ALA A 170 -16.10 -1.82 1.67
C ALA A 170 -17.42 -1.58 0.91
N LEU A 171 -18.58 -1.73 1.56
CA LEU A 171 -19.87 -1.50 0.92
C LEU A 171 -20.22 -0.03 0.77
N THR A 172 -19.91 0.79 1.79
CA THR A 172 -20.27 2.21 1.78
C THR A 172 -19.26 3.08 1.05
N GLY A 173 -17.99 2.65 1.02
CA GLY A 173 -16.88 3.46 0.49
C GLY A 173 -16.67 4.76 1.26
N ARG A 174 -17.16 4.87 2.51
CA ARG A 174 -16.94 6.04 3.33
C ARG A 174 -15.49 6.14 3.79
N PHE A 175 -15.06 7.33 4.15
CA PHE A 175 -13.82 7.50 4.89
C PHE A 175 -13.95 6.93 6.30
N PHE A 176 -12.83 6.43 6.82
CA PHE A 176 -12.68 6.05 8.22
C PHE A 176 -11.30 6.48 8.73
N THR A 177 -11.21 6.76 10.02
CA THR A 177 -9.98 7.26 10.63
C THR A 177 -9.10 6.12 11.15
N ALA A 178 -7.84 6.46 11.47
CA ALA A 178 -6.93 5.54 12.14
C ALA A 178 -7.50 5.07 13.48
N GLU A 179 -8.18 5.95 14.21
CA GLU A 179 -8.82 5.66 15.49
C GLU A 179 -9.94 4.64 15.33
N GLU A 180 -10.86 4.84 14.36
CA GLU A 180 -11.92 3.88 14.04
C GLU A 180 -11.34 2.51 13.64
N ALA A 181 -10.29 2.51 12.81
CA ALA A 181 -9.61 1.30 12.37
C ALA A 181 -8.94 0.55 13.53
N PHE A 182 -8.36 1.28 14.49
CA PHE A 182 -7.76 0.72 15.69
C PHE A 182 -8.82 0.13 16.64
N GLU A 183 -9.87 0.86 16.91
CA GLU A 183 -10.99 0.38 17.73
C GLU A 183 -11.64 -0.89 17.15
N ALA A 184 -11.73 -0.95 15.83
CA ALA A 184 -12.24 -2.14 15.12
C ALA A 184 -11.25 -3.31 15.04
N GLY A 185 -9.98 -3.14 15.47
CA GLY A 185 -8.94 -4.15 15.38
C GLY A 185 -8.31 -4.31 13.99
N ALA A 186 -8.59 -3.40 13.04
CA ALA A 186 -8.04 -3.45 11.70
C ALA A 186 -6.55 -3.07 11.66
N ILE A 187 -6.10 -2.20 12.57
CA ILE A 187 -4.69 -1.78 12.70
C ILE A 187 -4.18 -1.99 14.12
N ASN A 188 -2.85 -2.00 14.29
CA ASN A 188 -2.20 -2.38 15.54
C ASN A 188 -1.97 -1.21 16.50
N ARG A 189 -1.71 0.01 15.98
CA ARG A 189 -1.40 1.19 16.80
C ARG A 189 -1.83 2.47 16.08
N VAL A 190 -2.20 3.47 16.90
CA VAL A 190 -2.30 4.86 16.49
C VAL A 190 -1.17 5.62 17.18
N ALA A 191 -0.32 6.27 16.41
CA ALA A 191 0.78 7.09 16.92
C ALA A 191 0.39 8.57 16.92
N PRO A 192 0.93 9.38 17.83
CA PRO A 192 0.74 10.82 17.77
C PRO A 192 1.21 11.41 16.43
N LYS A 193 0.67 12.57 16.07
CA LYS A 193 1.02 13.25 14.83
C LYS A 193 2.53 13.48 14.71
N GLY A 194 3.11 13.06 13.56
CA GLY A 194 4.54 13.12 13.28
C GLY A 194 5.41 12.08 14.01
N GLN A 195 4.79 11.05 14.63
CA GLN A 195 5.50 10.01 15.40
C GLN A 195 5.14 8.58 14.92
N HIS A 196 4.75 8.43 13.69
CA HIS A 196 4.36 7.12 13.11
C HIS A 196 5.55 6.31 12.56
N LEU A 197 6.72 6.91 12.52
CA LEU A 197 8.02 6.31 12.17
C LEU A 197 8.89 6.14 13.40
#